data_4c2eae340caa066d1b66a8bf4bd3d788
#
_entry.id   4c2eae340caa066d1b66a8bf4bd3d788
#
_cell.length_a   1.000
_cell.length_b   1.000
_cell.length_c   1.000
_cell.angle_alpha   90.00
_cell.angle_beta   90.00
_cell.angle_gamma   90.00
#
_symmetry.space_group_name_H-M   'P 1'
#
loop_
_entity.id
_entity.type
_entity.pdbx_description
1 polymer ?
#
loop_
_entity_poly.entity_id
_entity_poly.type
_entity_poly.pdbx_seq_one_letter_code
_entity_poly.pdbx_strand_id
1 'polypeptide(L)'
;DKKPFSIVMPPPNVTGQLHMGHALDATLQDILTRYKRMQGYAALWVPGTDHAGIATQIKVEEMLRKEEGLTRYDLGRDAFLERVWAWKKQYGNRIVEQQKSLGVSCDWDRSRFTMDEGCSKAVRETFCELYEKGLIYKGNRIINWCPHCRTALSDAEVEYKDMPGAFWYIRYPLKDSDEYLTIATTRPETMLGDS
;
A
#
# COMPACT_ATOMS: atom_id res chain seq x y z
N ASP A 1 22.27 -25.17 -23.21
CA ASP A 1 21.83 -24.29 -22.15
C ASP A 1 21.59 -22.89 -22.72
N LYS A 2 20.35 -22.38 -22.56
CA LYS A 2 20.00 -21.05 -23.03
C LYS A 2 20.29 -20.03 -21.91
N LYS A 3 20.82 -18.86 -22.27
CA LYS A 3 21.03 -17.75 -21.32
C LYS A 3 19.68 -17.28 -20.75
N PRO A 4 19.51 -17.14 -19.42
CA PRO A 4 18.24 -16.70 -18.84
C PRO A 4 18.02 -15.19 -19.03
N PHE A 5 16.75 -14.82 -19.16
CA PHE A 5 16.26 -13.45 -19.12
C PHE A 5 14.90 -13.45 -18.42
N SER A 6 14.78 -12.75 -17.32
CA SER A 6 13.54 -12.76 -16.53
C SER A 6 13.07 -11.33 -16.22
N ILE A 7 11.76 -11.12 -16.33
CA ILE A 7 11.06 -9.91 -15.85
C ILE A 7 9.98 -10.37 -14.89
N VAL A 8 9.85 -9.68 -13.77
CA VAL A 8 8.67 -9.74 -12.90
C VAL A 8 7.84 -8.51 -13.22
N MET A 9 6.62 -8.70 -13.72
CA MET A 9 5.71 -7.61 -14.04
C MET A 9 5.40 -6.81 -12.77
N PRO A 10 5.50 -5.47 -12.78
CA PRO A 10 4.91 -4.65 -11.74
C PRO A 10 3.41 -4.97 -11.65
N PRO A 11 2.92 -5.56 -10.54
CA PRO A 11 1.57 -6.09 -10.51
C PRO A 11 0.55 -4.96 -10.44
N PRO A 12 -0.40 -4.85 -11.40
CA PRO A 12 -1.42 -3.83 -11.34
C PRO A 12 -2.35 -4.04 -10.14
N ASN A 13 -2.75 -2.92 -9.54
CA ASN A 13 -3.66 -2.88 -8.40
C ASN A 13 -5.08 -3.32 -8.80
N VAL A 14 -5.73 -4.16 -7.97
CA VAL A 14 -7.13 -4.58 -8.21
C VAL A 14 -8.16 -3.51 -7.82
N THR A 15 -7.83 -2.25 -8.04
CA THR A 15 -8.69 -1.09 -7.75
C THR A 15 -9.70 -0.77 -8.86
N GLY A 16 -9.55 -1.38 -10.02
CA GLY A 16 -10.42 -1.18 -11.18
C GLY A 16 -9.87 -1.78 -12.46
N GLN A 17 -10.30 -1.23 -13.59
CA GLN A 17 -9.84 -1.65 -14.92
C GLN A 17 -8.49 -1.00 -15.25
N LEU A 18 -7.75 -1.64 -16.16
CA LEU A 18 -6.52 -1.08 -16.70
C LEU A 18 -6.82 0.14 -17.59
N HIS A 19 -5.86 1.06 -17.64
CA HIS A 19 -5.88 2.25 -18.50
C HIS A 19 -4.63 2.28 -19.41
N MET A 20 -4.53 3.30 -20.27
CA MET A 20 -3.45 3.41 -21.26
C MET A 20 -2.03 3.38 -20.67
N GLY A 21 -1.84 3.89 -19.45
CA GLY A 21 -0.55 3.79 -18.76
C GLY A 21 -0.11 2.35 -18.49
N HIS A 22 -1.04 1.49 -18.08
CA HIS A 22 -0.78 0.06 -17.91
C HIS A 22 -0.50 -0.64 -19.26
N ALA A 23 -1.19 -0.23 -20.32
CA ALA A 23 -0.95 -0.77 -21.66
C ALA A 23 0.46 -0.42 -22.15
N LEU A 24 0.91 0.83 -21.93
CA LEU A 24 2.27 1.26 -22.27
C LEU A 24 3.32 0.46 -21.49
N ASP A 25 3.16 0.35 -20.16
CA ASP A 25 4.07 -0.42 -19.30
C ASP A 25 4.19 -1.88 -19.77
N ALA A 26 3.06 -2.55 -19.95
CA ALA A 26 3.02 -3.93 -20.42
C ALA A 26 3.64 -4.09 -21.83
N THR A 27 3.40 -3.15 -22.75
CA THR A 27 3.95 -3.18 -24.10
C THR A 27 5.45 -3.10 -24.11
N LEU A 28 6.07 -2.22 -23.30
CA LEU A 28 7.51 -2.10 -23.21
C LEU A 28 8.16 -3.40 -22.71
N GLN A 29 7.59 -4.02 -21.70
CA GLN A 29 8.07 -5.30 -21.16
C GLN A 29 7.87 -6.43 -22.17
N ASP A 30 6.76 -6.44 -22.89
CA ASP A 30 6.47 -7.46 -23.91
C ASP A 30 7.44 -7.39 -25.09
N ILE A 31 7.75 -6.18 -25.57
CA ILE A 31 8.76 -5.96 -26.62
C ILE A 31 10.09 -6.55 -26.21
N LEU A 32 10.59 -6.23 -25.01
CA LEU A 32 11.86 -6.75 -24.48
C LEU A 32 11.84 -8.27 -24.38
N THR A 33 10.75 -8.83 -23.85
CA THR A 33 10.61 -10.28 -23.67
C THR A 33 10.59 -11.01 -25.00
N ARG A 34 9.83 -10.52 -26.00
CA ARG A 34 9.77 -11.09 -27.35
C ARG A 34 11.12 -10.98 -28.06
N TYR A 35 11.77 -9.84 -27.97
CA TYR A 35 13.09 -9.64 -28.53
C TYR A 35 14.12 -10.62 -27.96
N LYS A 36 14.11 -10.85 -26.65
CA LYS A 36 15.01 -11.84 -26.01
C LYS A 36 14.70 -13.26 -26.41
N ARG A 37 13.41 -13.62 -26.60
CA ARG A 37 13.04 -14.94 -27.15
C ARG A 37 13.58 -15.13 -28.56
N MET A 38 13.48 -14.10 -29.42
CA MET A 38 14.04 -14.14 -30.80
C MET A 38 15.56 -14.28 -30.80
N GLN A 39 16.25 -13.73 -29.80
CA GLN A 39 17.69 -13.91 -29.62
C GLN A 39 18.07 -15.30 -29.02
N GLY A 40 17.12 -16.19 -28.76
CA GLY A 40 17.35 -17.53 -28.25
C GLY A 40 17.50 -17.64 -26.74
N TYR A 41 17.20 -16.59 -25.96
CA TYR A 41 17.20 -16.65 -24.50
C TYR A 41 16.09 -17.52 -23.94
N ALA A 42 16.30 -18.10 -22.75
CA ALA A 42 15.23 -18.64 -21.92
C ALA A 42 14.54 -17.47 -21.22
N ALA A 43 13.58 -16.86 -21.92
CA ALA A 43 12.91 -15.66 -21.42
C ALA A 43 11.67 -16.04 -20.60
N LEU A 44 11.62 -15.57 -19.35
CA LEU A 44 10.51 -15.71 -18.42
C LEU A 44 9.97 -14.32 -18.06
N TRP A 45 8.67 -14.09 -18.27
CA TRP A 45 7.97 -12.90 -17.82
C TRP A 45 6.82 -13.31 -16.91
N VAL A 46 6.97 -13.04 -15.61
CA VAL A 46 6.02 -13.46 -14.56
C VAL A 46 4.96 -12.40 -14.36
N PRO A 47 3.67 -12.69 -14.60
CA PRO A 47 2.58 -11.77 -14.35
C PRO A 47 2.08 -11.84 -12.90
N GLY A 48 1.33 -10.82 -12.49
CA GLY A 48 0.65 -10.80 -11.21
C GLY A 48 -0.34 -9.65 -11.08
N THR A 49 -1.07 -9.65 -9.98
CA THR A 49 -1.95 -8.55 -9.56
C THR A 49 -1.70 -8.22 -8.09
N ASP A 50 -1.85 -6.93 -7.74
CA ASP A 50 -1.65 -6.47 -6.38
C ASP A 50 -2.98 -6.21 -5.68
N HIS A 51 -3.04 -6.62 -4.40
CA HIS A 51 -4.23 -6.39 -3.54
C HIS A 51 -4.42 -4.92 -3.18
N ALA A 52 -3.38 -4.08 -3.25
CA ALA A 52 -3.39 -2.63 -3.03
C ALA A 52 -4.06 -2.17 -1.71
N GLY A 53 -4.29 -3.07 -0.77
CA GLY A 53 -4.77 -2.83 0.59
C GLY A 53 -5.81 -1.72 0.73
N ILE A 54 -5.40 -0.56 1.26
CA ILE A 54 -6.25 0.60 1.55
C ILE A 54 -7.01 1.09 0.32
N ALA A 55 -6.34 1.19 -0.84
CA ALA A 55 -6.97 1.71 -2.06
C ALA A 55 -8.12 0.82 -2.54
N THR A 56 -7.98 -0.50 -2.47
CA THR A 56 -9.06 -1.45 -2.78
C THR A 56 -10.21 -1.33 -1.79
N GLN A 57 -9.92 -1.20 -0.49
CA GLN A 57 -10.95 -1.00 0.54
C GLN A 57 -11.74 0.29 0.31
N ILE A 58 -11.07 1.41 -0.01
CA ILE A 58 -11.73 2.68 -0.33
C ILE A 58 -12.69 2.50 -1.52
N LYS A 59 -12.29 1.77 -2.57
CA LYS A 59 -13.17 1.51 -3.72
C LYS A 59 -14.40 0.70 -3.34
N VAL A 60 -14.26 -0.28 -2.48
CA VAL A 60 -15.40 -1.07 -1.97
C VAL A 60 -16.30 -0.21 -1.08
N GLU A 61 -15.73 0.65 -0.23
CA GLU A 61 -16.52 1.60 0.59
C GLU A 61 -17.28 2.62 -0.26
N GLU A 62 -16.65 3.15 -1.33
CA GLU A 62 -17.33 4.04 -2.28
C GLU A 62 -18.53 3.34 -2.95
N MET A 63 -18.34 2.09 -3.38
CA MET A 63 -19.41 1.26 -3.96
C MET A 63 -20.55 1.04 -2.95
N LEU A 64 -20.24 0.58 -1.74
CA LEU A 64 -21.24 0.34 -0.68
C LEU A 64 -22.04 1.60 -0.36
N ARG A 65 -21.37 2.74 -0.22
CA ARG A 65 -22.03 4.01 0.06
C ARG A 65 -22.96 4.45 -1.06
N LYS A 66 -22.53 4.22 -2.31
CA LYS A 66 -23.29 4.62 -3.50
C LYS A 66 -24.48 3.72 -3.78
N GLU A 67 -24.33 2.41 -3.59
CA GLU A 67 -25.32 1.41 -3.98
C GLU A 67 -26.25 1.02 -2.83
N GLU A 68 -25.74 0.93 -1.61
CA GLU A 68 -26.45 0.43 -0.43
C GLU A 68 -26.63 1.51 0.67
N GLY A 69 -25.93 2.65 0.58
CA GLY A 69 -25.95 3.69 1.62
C GLY A 69 -25.24 3.28 2.92
N LEU A 70 -24.46 2.20 2.89
CA LEU A 70 -23.78 1.62 4.04
C LEU A 70 -22.29 1.99 4.08
N THR A 71 -21.72 1.87 5.29
CA THR A 71 -20.28 1.97 5.54
C THR A 71 -19.72 0.62 5.98
N ARG A 72 -18.41 0.48 6.00
CA ARG A 72 -17.75 -0.72 6.54
C ARG A 72 -18.06 -0.96 8.02
N TYR A 73 -18.39 0.09 8.78
CA TYR A 73 -18.75 -0.01 10.20
C TYR A 73 -20.15 -0.58 10.40
N ASP A 74 -21.08 -0.31 9.47
CA ASP A 74 -22.43 -0.85 9.50
C ASP A 74 -22.44 -2.35 9.19
N LEU A 75 -21.58 -2.79 8.27
CA LEU A 75 -21.42 -4.21 7.90
C LEU A 75 -20.65 -5.03 8.93
N GLY A 76 -19.68 -4.41 9.60
CA GLY A 76 -18.68 -5.14 10.38
C GLY A 76 -17.58 -5.78 9.50
N ARG A 77 -16.55 -6.31 10.16
CA ARG A 77 -15.33 -6.77 9.50
C ARG A 77 -15.56 -7.89 8.49
N ASP A 78 -16.26 -8.94 8.90
CA ASP A 78 -16.36 -10.18 8.11
C ASP A 78 -17.17 -9.95 6.83
N ALA A 79 -18.34 -9.34 6.94
CA ALA A 79 -19.19 -9.01 5.80
C ALA A 79 -18.51 -8.00 4.86
N PHE A 80 -17.75 -7.04 5.40
CA PHE A 80 -16.97 -6.13 4.58
C PHE A 80 -15.86 -6.85 3.80
N LEU A 81 -15.13 -7.78 4.43
CA LEU A 81 -14.12 -8.59 3.76
C LEU A 81 -14.70 -9.45 2.64
N GLU A 82 -15.88 -10.02 2.81
CA GLU A 82 -16.57 -10.74 1.73
C GLU A 82 -16.80 -9.85 0.50
N ARG A 83 -17.19 -8.59 0.69
CA ARG A 83 -17.34 -7.61 -0.40
C ARG A 83 -16.00 -7.29 -1.07
N VAL A 84 -14.94 -7.13 -0.28
CA VAL A 84 -13.58 -6.88 -0.79
C VAL A 84 -13.07 -8.07 -1.62
N TRP A 85 -13.30 -9.31 -1.18
CA TRP A 85 -12.92 -10.50 -1.92
C TRP A 85 -13.75 -10.68 -3.22
N ALA A 86 -15.04 -10.34 -3.19
CA ALA A 86 -15.88 -10.33 -4.39
C ALA A 86 -15.36 -9.29 -5.42
N TRP A 87 -15.04 -8.09 -4.96
CA TRP A 87 -14.40 -7.05 -5.77
C TRP A 87 -13.10 -7.54 -6.40
N LYS A 88 -12.20 -8.12 -5.60
CA LYS A 88 -10.93 -8.71 -6.08
C LYS A 88 -11.17 -9.75 -7.16
N LYS A 89 -12.13 -10.64 -6.98
CA LYS A 89 -12.47 -11.68 -7.97
C LYS A 89 -12.92 -11.06 -9.29
N GLN A 90 -13.77 -10.05 -9.25
CA GLN A 90 -14.28 -9.36 -10.41
C GLN A 90 -13.18 -8.63 -11.17
N TYR A 91 -12.48 -7.72 -10.50
CA TYR A 91 -11.50 -6.84 -11.15
C TYR A 91 -10.16 -7.51 -11.42
N GLY A 92 -9.72 -8.43 -10.59
CA GLY A 92 -8.53 -9.23 -10.85
C GLY A 92 -8.65 -10.06 -12.11
N ASN A 93 -9.80 -10.72 -12.33
CA ASN A 93 -10.06 -11.44 -13.56
C ASN A 93 -10.12 -10.49 -14.77
N ARG A 94 -10.78 -9.34 -14.62
CA ARG A 94 -10.89 -8.34 -15.68
C ARG A 94 -9.53 -7.81 -16.13
N ILE A 95 -8.63 -7.56 -15.20
CA ILE A 95 -7.25 -7.14 -15.48
C ILE A 95 -6.52 -8.18 -16.34
N VAL A 96 -6.59 -9.45 -15.96
CA VAL A 96 -5.97 -10.54 -16.72
C VAL A 96 -6.55 -10.64 -18.14
N GLU A 97 -7.88 -10.53 -18.30
CA GLU A 97 -8.53 -10.52 -19.61
C GLU A 97 -8.08 -9.34 -20.48
N GLN A 98 -7.96 -8.15 -19.90
CA GLN A 98 -7.47 -6.97 -20.63
C GLN A 98 -6.02 -7.14 -21.09
N GLN A 99 -5.14 -7.68 -20.24
CA GLN A 99 -3.75 -7.97 -20.60
C GLN A 99 -3.67 -9.02 -21.72
N LYS A 100 -4.46 -10.09 -21.63
CA LYS A 100 -4.55 -11.12 -22.69
C LYS A 100 -5.05 -10.52 -24.00
N SER A 101 -6.04 -9.63 -23.96
CA SER A 101 -6.58 -8.93 -25.13
C SER A 101 -5.55 -8.01 -25.79
N LEU A 102 -4.63 -7.44 -25.03
CA LEU A 102 -3.48 -6.70 -25.57
C LEU A 102 -2.42 -7.60 -26.20
N GLY A 103 -2.52 -8.92 -26.05
CA GLY A 103 -1.54 -9.86 -26.56
C GLY A 103 -0.29 -9.99 -25.72
N VAL A 104 -0.34 -9.61 -24.45
CA VAL A 104 0.78 -9.72 -23.50
C VAL A 104 1.26 -11.17 -23.38
N SER A 105 2.54 -11.42 -23.67
CA SER A 105 3.11 -12.76 -23.81
C SER A 105 3.83 -13.29 -22.56
N CYS A 106 3.31 -12.95 -21.38
CA CYS A 106 3.83 -13.44 -20.12
C CYS A 106 3.45 -14.91 -19.85
N ASP A 107 4.06 -15.49 -18.81
CA ASP A 107 3.78 -16.87 -18.38
C ASP A 107 2.55 -16.88 -17.45
N TRP A 108 1.39 -17.08 -18.03
CA TRP A 108 0.11 -17.06 -17.31
C TRP A 108 -0.03 -18.18 -16.28
N ASP A 109 0.64 -19.31 -16.46
CA ASP A 109 0.62 -20.43 -15.51
C ASP A 109 1.32 -20.08 -14.19
N ARG A 110 2.22 -19.09 -14.24
CA ARG A 110 2.91 -18.54 -13.06
C ARG A 110 2.30 -17.25 -12.54
N SER A 111 1.08 -16.92 -12.95
CA SER A 111 0.38 -15.73 -12.46
C SER A 111 0.23 -15.77 -10.93
N ARG A 112 0.54 -14.65 -10.28
CA ARG A 112 0.47 -14.50 -8.82
C ARG A 112 -0.46 -13.38 -8.41
N PHE A 113 -1.07 -13.54 -7.23
CA PHE A 113 -1.73 -12.46 -6.52
C PHE A 113 -1.00 -12.20 -5.20
N THR A 114 -0.72 -10.94 -4.88
CA THR A 114 0.14 -10.59 -3.72
C THR A 114 -0.37 -11.06 -2.36
N MET A 115 -1.66 -11.46 -2.25
CA MET A 115 -2.23 -12.12 -1.06
C MET A 115 -2.63 -13.59 -1.29
N ASP A 116 -2.10 -14.25 -2.32
CA ASP A 116 -2.30 -15.69 -2.45
C ASP A 116 -1.60 -16.46 -1.31
N GLU A 117 -1.92 -17.74 -1.18
CA GLU A 117 -1.41 -18.57 -0.09
C GLU A 117 0.13 -18.60 -0.06
N GLY A 118 0.78 -18.74 -1.22
CA GLY A 118 2.24 -18.78 -1.31
C GLY A 118 2.90 -17.46 -0.94
N CYS A 119 2.39 -16.33 -1.46
CA CYS A 119 2.88 -15.01 -1.10
C CYS A 119 2.63 -14.70 0.39
N SER A 120 1.45 -15.04 0.91
CA SER A 120 1.13 -14.85 2.32
C SER A 120 2.01 -15.68 3.25
N LYS A 121 2.36 -16.91 2.84
CA LYS A 121 3.31 -17.76 3.58
C LYS A 121 4.71 -17.13 3.58
N ALA A 122 5.23 -16.75 2.41
CA ALA A 122 6.55 -16.15 2.27
C ALA A 122 6.71 -14.87 3.10
N VAL A 123 5.69 -13.99 3.08
CA VAL A 123 5.69 -12.76 3.89
C VAL A 123 5.78 -13.08 5.39
N ARG A 124 5.00 -14.05 5.87
CA ARG A 124 5.03 -14.43 7.29
C ARG A 124 6.36 -15.05 7.70
N GLU A 125 6.91 -15.95 6.88
CA GLU A 125 8.22 -16.56 7.14
C GLU A 125 9.32 -15.51 7.19
N THR A 126 9.37 -14.61 6.20
CA THR A 126 10.34 -13.51 6.18
C THR A 126 10.21 -12.60 7.39
N PHE A 127 8.96 -12.27 7.81
CA PHE A 127 8.74 -11.46 8.99
C PHE A 127 9.28 -12.14 10.26
N CYS A 128 9.02 -13.43 10.44
CA CYS A 128 9.52 -14.20 11.57
C CYS A 128 11.06 -14.26 11.59
N GLU A 129 11.68 -14.55 10.45
CA GLU A 129 13.14 -14.57 10.33
C GLU A 129 13.78 -13.20 10.66
N LEU A 130 13.20 -12.10 10.20
CA LEU A 130 13.69 -10.75 10.51
C LEU A 130 13.55 -10.43 12.00
N TYR A 131 12.47 -10.89 12.63
CA TYR A 131 12.28 -10.74 14.07
C TYR A 131 13.32 -11.56 14.86
N GLU A 132 13.53 -12.81 14.51
CA GLU A 132 14.55 -13.70 15.13
C GLU A 132 15.97 -13.15 14.99
N LYS A 133 16.26 -12.47 13.87
CA LYS A 133 17.54 -11.77 13.63
C LYS A 133 17.65 -10.43 14.37
N GLY A 134 16.63 -10.01 15.11
CA GLY A 134 16.60 -8.72 15.81
C GLY A 134 16.51 -7.49 14.92
N LEU A 135 16.19 -7.66 13.62
CA LEU A 135 16.06 -6.57 12.65
C LEU A 135 14.70 -5.88 12.71
N ILE A 136 13.70 -6.57 13.24
CA ILE A 136 12.35 -6.03 13.51
C ILE A 136 12.11 -6.11 15.00
N TYR A 137 11.63 -5.01 15.58
CA TYR A 137 11.25 -4.93 16.99
C TYR A 137 10.02 -4.03 17.17
N LYS A 138 9.27 -4.24 18.25
CA LYS A 138 8.15 -3.39 18.64
C LYS A 138 8.68 -2.17 19.38
N GLY A 139 8.32 -0.98 18.93
CA GLY A 139 8.72 0.29 19.58
C GLY A 139 7.70 1.39 19.31
N ASN A 140 7.72 2.41 20.18
CA ASN A 140 6.90 3.60 20.00
C ASN A 140 7.62 4.56 19.04
N ARG A 141 6.89 5.04 18.04
CA ARG A 141 7.36 6.02 17.06
C ARG A 141 6.25 7.05 16.80
N ILE A 142 6.64 8.28 16.49
CA ILE A 142 5.73 9.27 15.94
C ILE A 142 5.44 8.87 14.50
N ILE A 143 4.15 8.82 14.16
CA ILE A 143 3.67 8.45 12.83
C ILE A 143 2.72 9.52 12.29
N ASN A 144 2.63 9.63 10.97
CA ASN A 144 1.57 10.41 10.34
C ASN A 144 0.24 9.66 10.49
N TRP A 145 -0.78 10.35 10.96
CA TRP A 145 -2.10 9.78 11.23
C TRP A 145 -3.20 10.60 10.60
N CYS A 146 -4.10 9.95 9.84
CA CYS A 146 -5.30 10.57 9.31
C CYS A 146 -6.49 10.36 10.27
N PRO A 147 -7.00 11.41 10.93
CA PRO A 147 -8.14 11.26 11.85
C PRO A 147 -9.46 10.95 11.13
N HIS A 148 -9.57 11.28 9.83
CA HIS A 148 -10.73 10.96 9.00
C HIS A 148 -10.75 9.47 8.63
N CYS A 149 -9.66 8.96 8.07
CA CYS A 149 -9.53 7.55 7.69
C CYS A 149 -9.25 6.63 8.87
N ARG A 150 -8.79 7.18 10.00
CA ARG A 150 -8.36 6.46 11.20
C ARG A 150 -7.27 5.42 10.89
N THR A 151 -6.30 5.83 10.08
CA THR A 151 -5.16 5.00 9.67
C THR A 151 -3.85 5.77 9.80
N ALA A 152 -2.74 5.03 9.93
CA ALA A 152 -1.40 5.56 9.68
C ALA A 152 -1.23 5.86 8.18
N LEU A 153 -0.40 6.85 7.88
CA LEU A 153 -0.05 7.25 6.52
C LEU A 153 1.46 7.07 6.33
N SER A 154 1.86 6.69 5.11
CA SER A 154 3.26 6.75 4.71
C SER A 154 3.69 8.20 4.44
N ASP A 155 5.00 8.46 4.50
CA ASP A 155 5.53 9.81 4.21
C ASP A 155 5.21 10.26 2.78
N ALA A 156 5.09 9.32 1.84
CA ALA A 156 4.74 9.59 0.44
C ALA A 156 3.28 10.08 0.25
N GLU A 157 2.41 9.83 1.21
CA GLU A 157 1.00 10.24 1.19
C GLU A 157 0.76 11.58 1.89
N VAL A 158 1.80 12.18 2.49
CA VAL A 158 1.70 13.41 3.26
C VAL A 158 2.07 14.61 2.38
N GLU A 159 1.14 15.54 2.24
CA GLU A 159 1.38 16.81 1.60
C GLU A 159 1.64 17.88 2.66
N TYR A 160 2.74 18.60 2.50
CA TYR A 160 3.12 19.70 3.39
C TYR A 160 2.53 21.01 2.89
N LYS A 161 1.97 21.79 3.83
CA LYS A 161 1.42 23.10 3.54
C LYS A 161 1.92 24.10 4.58
N ASP A 162 2.47 25.20 4.12
CA ASP A 162 2.84 26.30 4.99
C ASP A 162 1.60 26.95 5.60
N MET A 163 1.63 27.09 6.93
CA MET A 163 0.57 27.74 7.69
C MET A 163 1.18 28.81 8.61
N PRO A 164 0.55 29.97 8.75
CA PRO A 164 0.98 30.95 9.74
C PRO A 164 0.90 30.35 11.14
N GLY A 165 1.99 30.46 11.88
CA GLY A 165 2.12 29.94 13.24
C GLY A 165 2.73 30.97 14.17
N ALA A 166 2.78 30.66 15.45
CA ALA A 166 3.41 31.49 16.48
C ALA A 166 4.17 30.63 17.49
N PHE A 167 5.09 31.23 18.19
CA PHE A 167 5.66 30.64 19.39
C PHE A 167 4.87 31.07 20.61
N TRP A 168 4.45 30.09 21.42
CA TRP A 168 3.85 30.31 22.74
C TRP A 168 4.90 30.07 23.79
N TYR A 169 5.07 31.06 24.69
CA TYR A 169 6.03 31.00 25.76
C TYR A 169 5.32 30.61 27.05
N ILE A 170 5.67 29.44 27.58
CA ILE A 170 5.10 28.86 28.79
C ILE A 170 6.13 28.97 29.92
N ARG A 171 5.70 29.41 31.12
CA ARG A 171 6.54 29.53 32.29
C ARG A 171 6.22 28.44 33.30
N TYR A 172 7.22 27.64 33.63
CA TYR A 172 7.14 26.63 34.67
C TYR A 172 7.84 27.15 35.92
N PRO A 173 7.13 27.31 37.06
CA PRO A 173 7.76 27.74 38.30
C PRO A 173 8.74 26.66 38.81
N LEU A 174 9.88 27.11 39.32
CA LEU A 174 10.80 26.22 39.98
C LEU A 174 10.34 25.95 41.43
N LYS A 175 10.54 24.70 41.87
CA LYS A 175 10.18 24.33 43.25
C LYS A 175 11.00 25.11 44.25
N ASP A 176 10.34 25.65 45.28
CA ASP A 176 10.94 26.37 46.38
C ASP A 176 11.70 27.66 45.96
N SER A 177 11.29 28.31 44.87
CA SER A 177 11.91 29.54 44.35
C SER A 177 10.85 30.41 43.66
N ASP A 178 11.09 31.72 43.61
CA ASP A 178 10.29 32.68 42.84
C ASP A 178 10.70 32.72 41.34
N GLU A 179 11.68 31.90 40.98
CA GLU A 179 12.17 31.79 39.60
C GLU A 179 11.32 30.83 38.78
N TYR A 180 11.39 30.93 37.45
CA TYR A 180 10.69 30.08 36.51
C TYR A 180 11.55 29.76 35.30
N LEU A 181 11.33 28.59 34.73
CA LEU A 181 11.85 28.18 33.43
C LEU A 181 10.87 28.60 32.33
N THR A 182 11.36 29.32 31.34
CA THR A 182 10.54 29.69 30.18
C THR A 182 10.89 28.77 29.02
N ILE A 183 9.88 28.09 28.48
CA ILE A 183 10.00 27.29 27.24
C ILE A 183 9.18 27.95 26.14
N ALA A 184 9.50 27.63 24.89
CA ALA A 184 8.74 28.07 23.72
C ALA A 184 8.31 26.86 22.89
N THR A 185 7.06 26.86 22.46
CA THR A 185 6.52 25.80 21.60
C THR A 185 5.63 26.39 20.52
N THR A 186 5.59 25.74 19.36
CA THR A 186 4.61 26.02 18.29
C THR A 186 3.30 25.26 18.50
N ARG A 187 3.24 24.33 19.45
CA ARG A 187 2.10 23.47 19.76
C ARG A 187 1.77 23.54 21.26
N PRO A 188 1.01 24.57 21.71
CA PRO A 188 0.72 24.79 23.12
C PRO A 188 -0.10 23.64 23.76
N GLU A 189 -0.81 22.84 22.96
CA GLU A 189 -1.54 21.66 23.42
C GLU A 189 -0.64 20.58 24.04
N THR A 190 0.67 20.57 23.73
CA THR A 190 1.63 19.64 24.33
C THR A 190 1.83 19.85 25.80
N MET A 191 1.53 21.05 26.32
CA MET A 191 1.60 21.39 27.74
C MET A 191 0.76 20.43 28.62
N LEU A 192 -0.35 19.91 28.10
CA LEU A 192 -1.21 18.97 28.82
C LEU A 192 -0.59 17.59 29.02
N GLY A 193 0.50 17.30 28.32
CA GLY A 193 1.28 16.06 28.44
C GLY A 193 2.53 16.21 29.33
N ASP A 194 2.82 17.41 29.82
CA ASP A 194 3.98 17.66 30.69
C ASP A 194 3.68 17.17 32.11
N SER A 195 4.60 16.39 32.66
CA SER A 195 4.48 15.78 34.01
C SER A 195 5.74 15.98 34.85
#